data_2b00ea493d2ccf8551d3ee14eaa7798f
#
_entry.id   2b00ea493d2ccf8551d3ee14eaa7798f
#
_cell.length_a   1.000
_cell.length_b   1.000
_cell.length_c   1.000
_cell.angle_alpha   90.00
_cell.angle_beta   90.00
_cell.angle_gamma   90.00
#
_symmetry.space_group_name_H-M   'P 1'
#
loop_
_entity.id
_entity.type
_entity.pdbx_description
1 polymer ?
#
loop_
_entity_poly.entity_id
_entity_poly.type
_entity_poly.pdbx_seq_one_letter_code
_entity_poly.pdbx_strand_id
1 'polypeptide(L)'
;MVFLADAFAEDYIGGAELTSEAIIQGRPNSKNIVKIRCSELTSSVINQYKEAHWVVLNFVSLDYRLKIHLIKNVNYSIVEYDYKFCKFRSLDLHRIQTGHECDCADKKENKINLAFYGYAKKIWFMSEAQKNIFLEKVKTIKEENTETLNSVFSKGDLRFIDSIKDNEKNDKYLIVRTNSWIKGYENCVKYAQENSLEAEVVAGLPYHELLIKLSTSKGLIFLPDGADTCPRLVMEAQMLGCETILNENVQHRYESWANSAESCREHMNTRCSTFWSFYE
;
A
#
# COMPACT_ATOMS: atom_id res chain seq x y z
N MET A 1 15.26 0.43 -15.88
CA MET A 1 13.87 0.63 -15.39
C MET A 1 13.84 1.86 -14.52
N VAL A 2 12.79 2.67 -14.59
CA VAL A 2 12.63 3.91 -13.82
C VAL A 2 11.51 3.73 -12.80
N PHE A 3 11.76 4.06 -11.54
CA PHE A 3 10.75 4.15 -10.50
C PHE A 3 10.44 5.61 -10.22
N LEU A 4 9.16 6.00 -10.34
CA LEU A 4 8.66 7.35 -10.13
C LEU A 4 7.75 7.37 -8.90
N ALA A 5 8.02 8.26 -7.94
CA ALA A 5 7.21 8.40 -6.72
C ALA A 5 7.20 9.84 -6.21
N ASP A 6 6.21 10.17 -5.38
CA ASP A 6 6.21 11.43 -4.63
C ASP A 6 7.35 11.45 -3.58
N ALA A 7 7.59 10.29 -2.93
CA ALA A 7 8.66 10.07 -1.95
C ALA A 7 9.10 8.60 -1.98
N PHE A 8 10.30 8.31 -1.52
CA PHE A 8 10.87 6.99 -1.30
C PHE A 8 11.14 6.75 0.20
N ALA A 9 11.56 5.53 0.57
CA ALA A 9 11.77 5.17 1.98
C ALA A 9 12.87 6.00 2.68
N GLU A 10 13.81 6.57 1.92
CA GLU A 10 14.81 7.53 2.41
C GLU A 10 14.23 8.91 2.77
N ASP A 11 13.07 9.27 2.24
CA ASP A 11 12.42 10.55 2.50
C ASP A 11 11.36 10.44 3.62
N TYR A 12 10.62 9.33 3.63
CA TYR A 12 9.54 9.08 4.57
C TYR A 12 9.31 7.57 4.73
N ILE A 13 9.11 7.11 5.97
CA ILE A 13 8.85 5.70 6.29
C ILE A 13 7.35 5.49 6.51
N GLY A 14 6.69 4.98 5.49
CA GLY A 14 5.29 4.55 5.51
C GLY A 14 5.11 3.19 4.83
N GLY A 15 3.92 2.62 4.92
CA GLY A 15 3.63 1.29 4.35
C GLY A 15 3.84 1.22 2.84
N ALA A 16 3.49 2.27 2.11
CA ALA A 16 3.67 2.38 0.66
C ALA A 16 5.17 2.46 0.30
N GLU A 17 5.93 3.30 1.01
CA GLU A 17 7.35 3.51 0.78
C GLU A 17 8.16 2.25 1.13
N LEU A 18 7.84 1.56 2.22
CA LEU A 18 8.43 0.27 2.58
C LEU A 18 8.12 -0.83 1.54
N THR A 19 6.90 -0.85 1.01
CA THR A 19 6.52 -1.77 -0.08
C THR A 19 7.31 -1.46 -1.35
N SER A 20 7.42 -0.19 -1.72
CA SER A 20 8.19 0.26 -2.88
C SER A 20 9.67 -0.10 -2.75
N GLU A 21 10.25 0.13 -1.58
CA GLU A 21 11.66 -0.19 -1.30
C GLU A 21 11.91 -1.71 -1.35
N ALA A 22 11.00 -2.52 -0.81
CA ALA A 22 11.09 -3.98 -0.89
C ALA A 22 11.06 -4.49 -2.34
N ILE A 23 10.23 -3.90 -3.20
CA ILE A 23 10.21 -4.18 -4.64
C ILE A 23 11.56 -3.83 -5.26
N ILE A 24 12.09 -2.63 -4.99
CA ILE A 24 13.35 -2.14 -5.56
C ILE A 24 14.53 -3.00 -5.11
N GLN A 25 14.60 -3.34 -3.82
CA GLN A 25 15.68 -4.19 -3.27
C GLN A 25 15.65 -5.62 -3.81
N GLY A 26 14.45 -6.15 -4.06
CA GLY A 26 14.29 -7.50 -4.60
C GLY A 26 14.48 -7.63 -6.10
N ARG A 27 14.95 -6.57 -6.79
CA ARG A 27 15.18 -6.59 -8.24
C ARG A 27 16.13 -7.69 -8.67
N PRO A 28 15.92 -8.30 -9.85
CA PRO A 28 16.92 -9.17 -10.48
C PRO A 28 18.22 -8.40 -10.77
N ASN A 29 19.37 -9.06 -10.65
CA ASN A 29 20.68 -8.43 -10.90
C ASN A 29 20.83 -7.83 -12.30
N SER A 30 20.10 -8.34 -13.28
CA SER A 30 20.05 -7.83 -14.67
C SER A 30 19.35 -6.48 -14.82
N LYS A 31 18.64 -5.99 -13.79
CA LYS A 31 17.84 -4.77 -13.87
C LYS A 31 18.53 -3.60 -13.17
N ASN A 32 18.96 -2.62 -13.96
CA ASN A 32 19.39 -1.32 -13.44
C ASN A 32 18.15 -0.46 -13.11
N ILE A 33 18.17 0.18 -11.94
CA ILE A 33 17.07 1.01 -11.44
C ILE A 33 17.51 2.45 -11.27
N VAL A 34 16.65 3.35 -11.72
CA VAL A 34 16.73 4.80 -11.48
C VAL A 34 15.50 5.21 -10.66
N LYS A 35 15.70 5.85 -9.52
CA LYS A 35 14.64 6.47 -8.72
C LYS A 35 14.51 7.95 -9.13
N ILE A 36 13.28 8.41 -9.37
CA ILE A 36 12.98 9.81 -9.71
C ILE A 36 11.80 10.25 -8.84
N ARG A 37 11.93 11.38 -8.16
CA ARG A 37 10.80 11.98 -7.44
C ARG A 37 9.89 12.73 -8.41
N CYS A 38 8.58 12.74 -8.18
CA CYS A 38 7.64 13.50 -9.00
C CYS A 38 8.00 14.98 -9.08
N SER A 39 8.57 15.53 -8.01
CA SER A 39 9.05 16.93 -7.96
C SER A 39 10.27 17.20 -8.85
N GLU A 40 11.04 16.19 -9.22
CA GLU A 40 12.24 16.27 -10.06
C GLU A 40 11.93 15.94 -11.52
N LEU A 41 10.72 15.47 -11.82
CA LEU A 41 10.35 15.02 -13.15
C LEU A 41 10.16 16.21 -14.10
N THR A 42 10.81 16.13 -15.26
CA THR A 42 10.65 17.07 -16.37
C THR A 42 10.45 16.31 -17.68
N SER A 43 9.99 17.01 -18.73
CA SER A 43 9.90 16.42 -20.07
C SER A 43 11.27 15.94 -20.58
N SER A 44 12.35 16.63 -20.23
CA SER A 44 13.71 16.22 -20.59
C SER A 44 14.08 14.88 -19.96
N VAL A 45 13.76 14.70 -18.66
CA VAL A 45 14.01 13.43 -17.94
C VAL A 45 13.19 12.29 -18.55
N ILE A 46 11.92 12.54 -18.90
CA ILE A 46 11.09 11.51 -19.58
C ILE A 46 11.74 11.11 -20.91
N ASN A 47 12.19 12.08 -21.72
CA ASN A 47 12.82 11.81 -23.01
C ASN A 47 14.17 11.07 -22.85
N GLN A 48 14.95 11.37 -21.80
CA GLN A 48 16.21 10.67 -21.49
C GLN A 48 15.99 9.19 -21.25
N TYR A 49 14.88 8.81 -20.60
CA TYR A 49 14.56 7.42 -20.24
C TYR A 49 13.38 6.86 -21.04
N LYS A 50 13.11 7.36 -22.24
CA LYS A 50 11.93 6.98 -23.03
C LYS A 50 11.86 5.49 -23.39
N GLU A 51 13.01 4.83 -23.55
CA GLU A 51 13.09 3.39 -23.87
C GLU A 51 13.00 2.49 -22.60
N ALA A 52 13.07 3.08 -21.41
CA ALA A 52 12.94 2.34 -20.17
C ALA A 52 11.47 2.01 -19.89
N HIS A 53 11.22 0.92 -19.18
CA HIS A 53 9.91 0.71 -18.55
C HIS A 53 9.85 1.52 -17.25
N TRP A 54 8.74 2.24 -17.04
CA TRP A 54 8.51 3.04 -15.85
C TRP A 54 7.56 2.33 -14.89
N VAL A 55 7.85 2.39 -13.60
CA VAL A 55 6.96 1.95 -12.52
C VAL A 55 6.56 3.19 -11.73
N VAL A 56 5.30 3.55 -11.83
CA VAL A 56 4.74 4.72 -11.16
C VAL A 56 4.11 4.25 -9.85
N LEU A 57 4.61 4.78 -8.75
CA LEU A 57 4.19 4.45 -7.39
C LEU A 57 3.18 5.49 -6.87
N ASN A 58 3.44 6.15 -5.72
CA ASN A 58 2.65 7.31 -5.34
C ASN A 58 2.93 8.48 -6.31
N PHE A 59 1.87 9.08 -6.87
CA PHE A 59 1.99 10.13 -7.91
C PHE A 59 0.99 11.27 -7.74
N VAL A 60 0.69 11.61 -6.48
CA VAL A 60 -0.30 12.65 -6.15
C VAL A 60 0.15 14.02 -6.63
N SER A 61 1.45 14.31 -6.46
CA SER A 61 2.06 15.58 -6.86
C SER A 61 2.41 15.66 -8.36
N LEU A 62 2.21 14.59 -9.13
CA LEU A 62 2.56 14.53 -10.55
C LEU A 62 1.66 15.43 -11.38
N ASP A 63 2.26 16.46 -12.01
CA ASP A 63 1.58 17.41 -12.88
C ASP A 63 0.85 16.72 -14.05
N TYR A 64 -0.35 17.19 -14.38
CA TYR A 64 -1.16 16.60 -15.44
C TYR A 64 -0.49 16.63 -16.83
N ARG A 65 0.35 17.64 -17.13
CA ARG A 65 1.10 17.73 -18.41
C ARG A 65 2.15 16.62 -18.49
N LEU A 66 2.79 16.31 -17.37
CA LEU A 66 3.76 15.21 -17.30
C LEU A 66 3.07 13.85 -17.39
N LYS A 67 1.85 13.68 -16.82
CA LYS A 67 1.03 12.48 -17.06
C LYS A 67 0.75 12.29 -18.56
N ILE A 68 0.35 13.35 -19.28
CA ILE A 68 0.15 13.30 -20.74
C ILE A 68 1.45 12.93 -21.46
N HIS A 69 2.59 13.48 -21.01
CA HIS A 69 3.89 13.19 -21.62
C HIS A 69 4.30 11.73 -21.43
N LEU A 70 4.09 11.17 -20.22
CA LEU A 70 4.31 9.74 -19.93
C LEU A 70 3.41 8.85 -20.80
N ILE A 71 2.09 9.14 -20.86
CA ILE A 71 1.13 8.39 -21.72
C ILE A 71 1.62 8.29 -23.18
N LYS A 72 2.18 9.37 -23.71
CA LYS A 72 2.54 9.45 -25.14
C LYS A 72 3.90 8.83 -25.47
N ASN A 73 4.81 8.77 -24.51
CA ASN A 73 6.23 8.56 -24.83
C ASN A 73 6.88 7.37 -24.14
N VAL A 74 6.26 6.77 -23.11
CA VAL A 74 6.89 5.68 -22.37
C VAL A 74 5.93 4.52 -22.10
N ASN A 75 6.49 3.34 -21.91
CA ASN A 75 5.76 2.21 -21.33
C ASN A 75 5.82 2.28 -19.81
N TYR A 76 4.67 2.21 -19.14
CA TYR A 76 4.65 2.29 -17.68
C TYR A 76 3.61 1.34 -17.06
N SER A 77 3.87 0.99 -15.81
CA SER A 77 2.97 0.29 -14.91
C SER A 77 2.71 1.15 -13.68
N ILE A 78 1.61 0.91 -12.98
CA ILE A 78 1.23 1.64 -11.77
C ILE A 78 1.16 0.65 -10.59
N VAL A 79 1.71 1.03 -9.43
CA VAL A 79 1.41 0.38 -8.16
C VAL A 79 0.49 1.31 -7.37
N GLU A 80 -0.75 0.92 -7.20
CA GLU A 80 -1.80 1.77 -6.64
C GLU A 80 -2.02 1.45 -5.16
N TYR A 81 -1.66 2.40 -4.29
CA TYR A 81 -1.72 2.22 -2.84
C TYR A 81 -3.03 2.68 -2.20
N ASP A 82 -3.78 3.56 -2.88
CA ASP A 82 -5.02 4.14 -2.37
C ASP A 82 -6.05 4.35 -3.49
N TYR A 83 -6.82 5.41 -3.50
CA TYR A 83 -7.86 5.68 -4.50
C TYR A 83 -7.58 7.00 -5.23
N LYS A 84 -6.42 7.11 -5.92
CA LYS A 84 -5.99 8.38 -6.57
C LYS A 84 -6.90 8.87 -7.71
N PHE A 85 -7.89 8.08 -8.14
CA PHE A 85 -8.96 8.60 -8.99
C PHE A 85 -9.93 9.51 -8.22
N CYS A 86 -9.99 9.39 -6.91
CA CYS A 86 -10.75 10.28 -6.03
C CYS A 86 -9.87 11.44 -5.55
N LYS A 87 -10.41 12.66 -5.56
CA LYS A 87 -9.70 13.87 -5.10
C LYS A 87 -9.25 13.80 -3.63
N PHE A 88 -9.95 12.99 -2.81
CA PHE A 88 -9.63 12.76 -1.41
C PHE A 88 -8.77 11.51 -1.19
N ARG A 89 -8.47 10.75 -2.24
CA ARG A 89 -7.73 9.48 -2.18
C ARG A 89 -8.38 8.42 -1.28
N SER A 90 -9.64 8.64 -0.90
CA SER A 90 -10.47 7.76 -0.09
C SER A 90 -11.93 8.00 -0.44
N LEU A 91 -12.68 6.92 -0.64
CA LEU A 91 -14.11 7.00 -0.92
C LEU A 91 -14.90 7.40 0.34
N ASP A 92 -14.46 6.90 1.50
CA ASP A 92 -15.08 7.23 2.78
C ASP A 92 -14.88 8.71 3.13
N LEU A 93 -13.66 9.22 2.98
CA LEU A 93 -13.39 10.65 3.20
C LEU A 93 -14.18 11.51 2.21
N HIS A 94 -14.31 11.05 0.95
CA HIS A 94 -15.17 11.75 -0.02
C HIS A 94 -16.59 11.87 0.50
N ARG A 95 -17.19 10.75 0.94
CA ARG A 95 -18.53 10.72 1.47
C ARG A 95 -18.70 11.61 2.72
N ILE A 96 -17.74 11.56 3.65
CA ILE A 96 -17.72 12.40 4.85
C ILE A 96 -17.66 13.89 4.49
N GLN A 97 -16.83 14.27 3.53
CA GLN A 97 -16.60 15.67 3.17
C GLN A 97 -17.67 16.27 2.24
N THR A 98 -18.37 15.44 1.49
CA THR A 98 -19.32 15.92 0.47
C THR A 98 -20.76 15.52 0.75
N GLY A 99 -21.00 14.55 1.63
CA GLY A 99 -22.34 14.02 1.94
C GLY A 99 -22.89 13.04 0.88
N HIS A 100 -22.10 12.70 -0.15
CA HIS A 100 -22.54 11.77 -1.21
C HIS A 100 -21.41 10.83 -1.63
N GLU A 101 -21.76 9.75 -2.31
CA GLU A 101 -20.79 8.79 -2.86
C GLU A 101 -19.82 9.43 -3.87
N CYS A 102 -18.63 8.84 -4.00
CA CYS A 102 -17.61 9.38 -4.87
C CYS A 102 -18.00 9.29 -6.35
N ASP A 103 -18.11 10.45 -6.99
CA ASP A 103 -18.39 10.67 -8.41
C ASP A 103 -17.18 11.20 -9.19
N CYS A 104 -15.99 11.16 -8.58
CA CYS A 104 -14.77 11.74 -9.19
C CYS A 104 -14.42 11.09 -10.54
N ALA A 105 -14.76 9.82 -10.76
CA ALA A 105 -14.52 9.16 -12.03
C ALA A 105 -15.37 9.72 -13.20
N ASP A 106 -16.48 10.38 -12.88
CA ASP A 106 -17.38 10.96 -13.89
C ASP A 106 -17.08 12.44 -14.20
N LYS A 107 -16.18 13.04 -13.42
CA LYS A 107 -15.82 14.46 -13.57
C LYS A 107 -14.89 14.71 -14.74
N LYS A 108 -15.16 15.78 -15.49
CA LYS A 108 -14.35 16.18 -16.67
C LYS A 108 -12.89 16.50 -16.31
N GLU A 109 -12.65 17.12 -15.16
CA GLU A 109 -11.32 17.48 -14.67
C GLU A 109 -10.45 16.26 -14.35
N ASN A 110 -11.06 15.10 -14.14
CA ASN A 110 -10.32 13.87 -13.82
C ASN A 110 -9.94 13.02 -15.05
N LYS A 111 -10.36 13.42 -16.24
CA LYS A 111 -10.17 12.63 -17.47
C LYS A 111 -8.71 12.24 -17.74
N ILE A 112 -7.75 13.13 -17.46
CA ILE A 112 -6.33 12.85 -17.67
C ILE A 112 -5.86 11.79 -16.68
N ASN A 113 -6.30 11.87 -15.42
CA ASN A 113 -5.96 10.89 -14.41
C ASN A 113 -6.55 9.50 -14.74
N LEU A 114 -7.79 9.46 -15.23
CA LEU A 114 -8.42 8.21 -15.67
C LEU A 114 -7.74 7.63 -16.91
N ALA A 115 -7.34 8.48 -17.86
CA ALA A 115 -6.56 8.07 -19.03
C ALA A 115 -5.19 7.52 -18.61
N PHE A 116 -4.56 8.12 -17.59
CA PHE A 116 -3.28 7.64 -17.07
C PHE A 116 -3.37 6.21 -16.52
N TYR A 117 -4.47 5.83 -15.89
CA TYR A 117 -4.72 4.41 -15.56
C TYR A 117 -4.98 3.56 -16.80
N GLY A 118 -5.81 4.03 -17.74
CA GLY A 118 -6.19 3.26 -18.92
C GLY A 118 -5.05 2.94 -19.90
N TYR A 119 -3.98 3.74 -19.91
CA TYR A 119 -2.80 3.51 -20.75
C TYR A 119 -1.68 2.74 -20.04
N ALA A 120 -1.80 2.46 -18.75
CA ALA A 120 -0.83 1.64 -18.02
C ALA A 120 -0.78 0.21 -18.58
N LYS A 121 0.42 -0.34 -18.74
CA LYS A 121 0.64 -1.73 -19.20
C LYS A 121 0.26 -2.75 -18.13
N LYS A 122 0.39 -2.37 -16.86
CA LYS A 122 -0.02 -3.16 -15.70
C LYS A 122 -0.40 -2.22 -14.56
N ILE A 123 -1.44 -2.58 -13.82
CA ILE A 123 -1.81 -1.91 -12.57
C ILE A 123 -1.80 -2.96 -11.46
N TRP A 124 -0.98 -2.72 -10.46
CA TRP A 124 -0.84 -3.55 -9.29
C TRP A 124 -1.65 -2.95 -8.14
N PHE A 125 -2.63 -3.68 -7.64
CA PHE A 125 -3.48 -3.26 -6.54
C PHE A 125 -3.05 -3.90 -5.21
N MET A 126 -3.41 -3.26 -4.09
CA MET A 126 -3.04 -3.72 -2.76
C MET A 126 -4.01 -4.76 -2.20
N SER A 127 -5.23 -4.87 -2.75
CA SER A 127 -6.20 -5.90 -2.36
C SER A 127 -7.16 -6.20 -3.52
N GLU A 128 -7.79 -7.36 -3.50
CA GLU A 128 -8.86 -7.71 -4.45
C GLU A 128 -10.04 -6.72 -4.34
N ALA A 129 -10.39 -6.29 -3.13
CA ALA A 129 -11.43 -5.30 -2.91
C ALA A 129 -11.11 -3.97 -3.59
N GLN A 130 -9.86 -3.48 -3.45
CA GLN A 130 -9.41 -2.26 -4.14
C GLN A 130 -9.49 -2.42 -5.66
N LYS A 131 -8.97 -3.54 -6.21
CA LYS A 131 -9.02 -3.85 -7.65
C LYS A 131 -10.45 -3.79 -8.18
N ASN A 132 -11.38 -4.45 -7.51
CA ASN A 132 -12.77 -4.51 -7.92
C ASN A 132 -13.43 -3.13 -7.93
N ILE A 133 -13.16 -2.28 -6.92
CA ILE A 133 -13.63 -0.90 -6.87
C ILE A 133 -13.07 -0.09 -8.05
N PHE A 134 -11.79 -0.24 -8.38
CA PHE A 134 -11.21 0.44 -9.53
C PHE A 134 -11.84 0.00 -10.85
N LEU A 135 -12.05 -1.30 -11.07
CA LEU A 135 -12.71 -1.83 -12.27
C LEU A 135 -14.17 -1.35 -12.39
N GLU A 136 -14.86 -1.22 -11.25
CA GLU A 136 -16.21 -0.66 -11.22
C GLU A 136 -16.23 0.83 -11.58
N LYS A 137 -15.34 1.64 -10.97
CA LYS A 137 -15.37 3.11 -11.06
C LYS A 137 -14.61 3.66 -12.27
N VAL A 138 -13.50 3.06 -12.68
CA VAL A 138 -12.58 3.58 -13.69
C VAL A 138 -12.68 2.77 -14.98
N LYS A 139 -13.67 3.08 -15.80
CA LYS A 139 -14.01 2.29 -17.03
C LYS A 139 -12.93 2.29 -18.12
N THR A 140 -11.87 3.10 -17.98
CA THR A 140 -10.72 3.08 -18.90
C THR A 140 -9.75 1.94 -18.62
N ILE A 141 -9.82 1.31 -17.44
CA ILE A 141 -8.96 0.19 -17.06
C ILE A 141 -9.46 -1.09 -17.74
N LYS A 142 -8.53 -1.83 -18.32
CA LYS A 142 -8.77 -3.18 -18.84
C LYS A 142 -8.40 -4.19 -17.76
N GLU A 143 -9.30 -5.12 -17.47
CA GLU A 143 -9.12 -6.11 -16.42
C GLU A 143 -7.87 -6.97 -16.62
N GLU A 144 -7.57 -7.35 -17.86
CA GLU A 144 -6.38 -8.13 -18.23
C GLU A 144 -5.05 -7.43 -17.86
N ASN A 145 -5.07 -6.11 -17.71
CA ASN A 145 -3.93 -5.31 -17.29
C ASN A 145 -3.86 -5.11 -15.77
N THR A 146 -4.68 -5.80 -14.99
CA THR A 146 -4.72 -5.62 -13.54
C THR A 146 -4.27 -6.88 -12.80
N GLU A 147 -3.74 -6.69 -11.60
CA GLU A 147 -3.40 -7.79 -10.70
C GLU A 147 -3.35 -7.30 -9.26
N THR A 148 -3.62 -8.18 -8.30
CA THR A 148 -3.46 -7.89 -6.89
C THR A 148 -2.06 -8.31 -6.44
N LEU A 149 -1.27 -7.30 -6.03
CA LEU A 149 0.09 -7.51 -5.55
C LEU A 149 0.13 -7.71 -4.03
N ASN A 150 -0.71 -7.00 -3.30
CA ASN A 150 -0.62 -6.80 -1.86
C ASN A 150 0.65 -6.02 -1.45
N SER A 151 0.90 -5.87 -0.16
CA SER A 151 2.15 -5.28 0.32
C SER A 151 3.32 -6.22 0.08
N VAL A 152 4.48 -5.65 -0.24
CA VAL A 152 5.71 -6.41 -0.47
C VAL A 152 6.66 -6.21 0.71
N PHE A 153 7.24 -7.30 1.18
CA PHE A 153 8.25 -7.31 2.23
C PHE A 153 9.61 -7.65 1.67
N SER A 154 10.64 -7.00 2.18
CA SER A 154 12.01 -7.39 1.84
C SER A 154 12.36 -8.75 2.47
N LYS A 155 13.31 -9.47 1.87
CA LYS A 155 13.83 -10.70 2.48
C LYS A 155 14.45 -10.44 3.87
N GLY A 156 14.96 -9.22 4.11
CA GLY A 156 15.47 -8.78 5.40
C GLY A 156 14.36 -8.69 6.45
N ASP A 157 13.26 -7.99 6.12
CA ASP A 157 12.10 -7.84 7.00
C ASP A 157 11.50 -9.21 7.36
N LEU A 158 11.32 -10.08 6.35
CA LEU A 158 10.76 -11.41 6.58
C LEU A 158 11.64 -12.26 7.49
N ARG A 159 12.97 -12.24 7.31
CA ARG A 159 13.92 -12.93 8.22
C ARG A 159 13.89 -12.34 9.63
N PHE A 160 13.77 -11.01 9.75
CA PHE A 160 13.66 -10.37 11.05
C PHE A 160 12.38 -10.80 11.78
N ILE A 161 11.23 -10.78 11.09
CA ILE A 161 9.95 -11.29 11.62
C ILE A 161 10.11 -12.75 12.07
N ASP A 162 10.69 -13.62 11.23
CA ASP A 162 10.93 -15.03 11.57
C ASP A 162 11.81 -15.19 12.83
N SER A 163 12.76 -14.27 13.06
CA SER A 163 13.68 -14.35 14.21
C SER A 163 13.04 -13.93 15.55
N ILE A 164 11.92 -13.21 15.53
CA ILE A 164 11.26 -12.68 16.72
C ILE A 164 9.84 -13.23 16.93
N LYS A 165 9.31 -14.05 16.01
CA LYS A 165 7.90 -14.53 16.07
C LYS A 165 7.59 -15.40 17.29
N ASP A 166 8.61 -16.07 17.82
CA ASP A 166 8.47 -16.98 18.96
C ASP A 166 8.75 -16.29 20.31
N ASN A 167 8.82 -14.96 20.36
CA ASN A 167 8.94 -14.21 21.59
C ASN A 167 7.74 -14.48 22.52
N GLU A 168 8.00 -14.55 23.83
CA GLU A 168 6.96 -14.69 24.83
C GLU A 168 6.01 -13.50 24.78
N LYS A 169 4.70 -13.77 24.72
CA LYS A 169 3.66 -12.75 24.64
C LYS A 169 3.13 -12.39 26.02
N ASN A 170 2.91 -11.09 26.21
CA ASN A 170 2.16 -10.58 27.37
C ASN A 170 0.63 -10.61 27.08
N ASP A 171 -0.19 -10.18 28.05
CA ASP A 171 -1.66 -10.18 27.93
C ASP A 171 -2.25 -8.91 27.28
N LYS A 172 -1.40 -7.99 26.78
CA LYS A 172 -1.84 -6.69 26.27
C LYS A 172 -1.96 -6.68 24.75
N TYR A 173 -3.01 -6.03 24.28
CA TYR A 173 -3.12 -5.65 22.87
C TYR A 173 -2.31 -4.40 22.57
N LEU A 174 -1.70 -4.32 21.39
CA LEU A 174 -1.04 -3.12 20.91
C LEU A 174 -2.00 -2.24 20.13
N ILE A 175 -1.96 -0.93 20.38
CA ILE A 175 -2.63 0.09 19.59
C ILE A 175 -1.56 1.07 19.11
N VAL A 176 -1.47 1.31 17.80
CA VAL A 176 -0.49 2.25 17.25
C VAL A 176 -1.15 3.58 16.98
N ARG A 177 -0.73 4.61 17.71
CA ARG A 177 -1.17 5.99 17.52
C ARG A 177 -0.44 6.62 16.35
N THR A 178 -1.19 7.12 15.37
CA THR A 178 -0.67 7.87 14.22
C THR A 178 -1.49 9.14 14.00
N ASN A 179 -0.94 10.10 13.26
CA ASN A 179 -1.67 11.30 12.85
C ASN A 179 -2.57 11.06 11.62
N SER A 180 -2.56 9.86 11.07
CA SER A 180 -3.39 9.52 9.90
C SER A 180 -4.81 9.22 10.35
N TRP A 181 -5.77 10.03 9.91
CA TRP A 181 -7.19 9.87 10.21
C TRP A 181 -7.71 8.46 9.90
N ILE A 182 -7.23 7.86 8.80
CA ILE A 182 -7.72 6.56 8.33
C ILE A 182 -7.38 5.41 9.29
N LYS A 183 -6.35 5.53 10.12
CA LYS A 183 -5.89 4.42 10.97
C LYS A 183 -6.77 4.12 12.19
N GLY A 184 -7.78 4.96 12.46
CA GLY A 184 -8.83 4.69 13.45
C GLY A 184 -8.34 4.55 14.88
N TYR A 185 -7.35 5.36 15.29
CA TYR A 185 -6.80 5.30 16.65
C TYR A 185 -7.87 5.40 17.74
N GLU A 186 -8.79 6.36 17.60
CA GLU A 186 -9.86 6.59 18.58
C GLU A 186 -10.82 5.39 18.65
N ASN A 187 -11.12 4.75 17.52
CA ASN A 187 -11.94 3.53 17.48
C ASN A 187 -11.25 2.39 18.22
N CYS A 188 -9.93 2.24 18.06
CA CYS A 188 -9.16 1.19 18.74
C CYS A 188 -9.19 1.38 20.24
N VAL A 189 -8.97 2.61 20.74
CA VAL A 189 -9.01 2.94 22.18
C VAL A 189 -10.40 2.71 22.75
N LYS A 190 -11.43 3.22 22.08
CA LYS A 190 -12.83 3.03 22.47
C LYS A 190 -13.20 1.55 22.55
N TYR A 191 -12.84 0.77 21.53
CA TYR A 191 -13.10 -0.67 21.51
C TYR A 191 -12.43 -1.40 22.68
N ALA A 192 -11.17 -1.08 22.98
CA ALA A 192 -10.46 -1.68 24.11
C ALA A 192 -11.17 -1.38 25.44
N GLN A 193 -11.60 -0.14 25.65
CA GLN A 193 -12.33 0.27 26.86
C GLN A 193 -13.68 -0.43 27.00
N GLU A 194 -14.49 -0.44 25.93
CA GLU A 194 -15.83 -1.06 25.92
C GLU A 194 -15.78 -2.57 26.15
N ASN A 195 -14.70 -3.23 25.75
CA ASN A 195 -14.51 -4.68 25.89
C ASN A 195 -13.59 -5.06 27.07
N SER A 196 -13.20 -4.10 27.92
CA SER A 196 -12.31 -4.31 29.08
C SER A 196 -11.01 -5.04 28.71
N LEU A 197 -10.43 -4.71 27.53
CA LEU A 197 -9.18 -5.30 27.07
C LEU A 197 -8.00 -4.46 27.61
N GLU A 198 -6.98 -5.15 28.13
CA GLU A 198 -5.71 -4.50 28.40
C GLU A 198 -5.02 -4.11 27.09
N ALA A 199 -4.75 -2.83 26.90
CA ALA A 199 -4.11 -2.31 25.71
C ALA A 199 -2.95 -1.36 26.05
N GLU A 200 -1.89 -1.47 25.25
CA GLU A 200 -0.76 -0.54 25.30
C GLU A 200 -0.76 0.33 24.03
N VAL A 201 -0.67 1.64 24.21
CA VAL A 201 -0.60 2.60 23.12
C VAL A 201 0.85 2.97 22.87
N VAL A 202 1.30 2.83 21.61
CA VAL A 202 2.63 3.26 21.18
C VAL A 202 2.55 4.27 20.04
N ALA A 203 3.55 5.15 19.95
CA ALA A 203 3.64 6.15 18.89
C ALA A 203 5.09 6.43 18.52
N GLY A 204 5.37 6.69 17.25
CA GLY A 204 6.68 7.16 16.80
C GLY A 204 7.84 6.17 16.97
N LEU A 205 7.56 4.88 17.15
CA LEU A 205 8.61 3.87 17.27
C LEU A 205 9.30 3.65 15.91
N PRO A 206 10.62 3.46 15.89
CA PRO A 206 11.33 2.93 14.74
C PRO A 206 10.74 1.58 14.30
N TYR A 207 10.80 1.28 13.01
CA TYR A 207 10.12 0.11 12.43
C TYR A 207 10.44 -1.22 13.14
N HIS A 208 11.73 -1.52 13.36
CA HIS A 208 12.11 -2.77 14.03
C HIS A 208 11.70 -2.79 15.51
N GLU A 209 11.72 -1.65 16.20
CA GLU A 209 11.24 -1.56 17.59
C GLU A 209 9.72 -1.81 17.68
N LEU A 210 8.95 -1.30 16.71
CA LEU A 210 7.54 -1.60 16.59
C LEU A 210 7.29 -3.09 16.39
N LEU A 211 8.05 -3.77 15.53
CA LEU A 211 7.95 -5.22 15.32
C LEU A 211 8.30 -6.02 16.57
N ILE A 212 9.35 -5.64 17.32
CA ILE A 212 9.70 -6.26 18.61
C ILE A 212 8.56 -6.08 19.60
N LYS A 213 8.00 -4.85 19.69
CA LYS A 213 6.87 -4.59 20.58
C LYS A 213 5.65 -5.42 20.22
N LEU A 214 5.36 -5.54 18.94
CA LEU A 214 4.26 -6.35 18.43
C LEU A 214 4.49 -7.84 18.70
N SER A 215 5.72 -8.35 18.53
CA SER A 215 6.05 -9.76 18.78
C SER A 215 5.84 -10.21 20.23
N THR A 216 5.95 -9.29 21.19
CA THR A 216 5.71 -9.55 22.62
C THR A 216 4.29 -9.20 23.07
N SER A 217 3.43 -8.67 22.20
CA SER A 217 2.04 -8.34 22.52
C SER A 217 1.11 -9.52 22.26
N LYS A 218 0.02 -9.65 23.05
CA LYS A 218 -1.05 -10.60 22.80
C LYS A 218 -1.62 -10.44 21.39
N GLY A 219 -1.86 -9.21 20.99
CA GLY A 219 -2.48 -8.92 19.70
C GLY A 219 -2.39 -7.47 19.27
N LEU A 220 -3.04 -7.19 18.17
CA LEU A 220 -3.19 -5.86 17.57
C LEU A 220 -4.67 -5.49 17.50
N ILE A 221 -5.03 -4.29 17.96
CA ILE A 221 -6.32 -3.68 17.65
C ILE A 221 -6.10 -2.67 16.53
N PHE A 222 -6.76 -2.88 15.38
CA PHE A 222 -6.64 -2.01 14.21
C PHE A 222 -8.01 -1.85 13.53
N LEU A 223 -8.67 -0.71 13.80
CA LEU A 223 -10.06 -0.42 13.41
C LEU A 223 -10.11 0.88 12.59
N PRO A 224 -9.64 0.89 11.35
CA PRO A 224 -9.56 2.09 10.52
C PRO A 224 -10.94 2.74 10.29
N ASP A 225 -10.96 4.08 10.14
CA ASP A 225 -12.16 4.88 9.89
C ASP A 225 -12.63 4.83 8.44
N GLY A 226 -11.81 4.34 7.54
CA GLY A 226 -12.12 4.15 6.13
C GLY A 226 -11.27 3.05 5.51
N ALA A 227 -11.55 2.71 4.26
CA ALA A 227 -10.92 1.61 3.56
C ALA A 227 -9.38 1.74 3.55
N ASP A 228 -8.71 0.87 4.30
CA ASP A 228 -7.26 0.67 4.28
C ASP A 228 -6.95 -0.54 3.41
N THR A 229 -6.29 -0.30 2.29
CA THR A 229 -6.19 -1.27 1.20
C THR A 229 -5.40 -2.52 1.54
N CYS A 230 -4.26 -2.36 2.23
CA CYS A 230 -3.40 -3.47 2.64
C CYS A 230 -2.42 -3.03 3.73
N PRO A 231 -2.88 -2.78 4.97
CA PRO A 231 -2.03 -2.27 6.05
C PRO A 231 -0.96 -3.28 6.46
N ARG A 232 0.31 -2.94 6.23
CA ARG A 232 1.48 -3.78 6.59
C ARG A 232 1.45 -4.23 8.04
N LEU A 233 1.07 -3.31 8.96
CA LEU A 233 1.00 -3.59 10.39
C LEU A 233 0.12 -4.80 10.73
N VAL A 234 -0.99 -4.99 10.01
CA VAL A 234 -1.88 -6.14 10.21
C VAL A 234 -1.20 -7.42 9.77
N MET A 235 -0.53 -7.43 8.62
CA MET A 235 0.22 -8.60 8.14
C MET A 235 1.41 -8.93 9.05
N GLU A 236 2.10 -7.91 9.53
CA GLU A 236 3.19 -8.05 10.50
C GLU A 236 2.69 -8.69 11.80
N ALA A 237 1.56 -8.23 12.32
CA ALA A 237 0.92 -8.83 13.49
C ALA A 237 0.54 -10.30 13.24
N GLN A 238 -0.07 -10.60 12.09
CA GLN A 238 -0.43 -11.97 11.72
C GLN A 238 0.79 -12.89 11.62
N MET A 239 1.84 -12.46 10.90
CA MET A 239 3.08 -13.25 10.77
C MET A 239 3.80 -13.47 12.11
N LEU A 240 3.64 -12.54 13.06
CA LEU A 240 4.15 -12.65 14.43
C LEU A 240 3.23 -13.47 15.36
N GLY A 241 2.13 -14.05 14.84
CA GLY A 241 1.21 -14.85 15.62
C GLY A 241 0.39 -14.05 16.63
N CYS A 242 0.16 -12.76 16.38
CA CYS A 242 -0.71 -11.93 17.21
C CYS A 242 -2.18 -12.18 16.90
N GLU A 243 -3.04 -12.14 17.93
CA GLU A 243 -4.48 -11.96 17.70
C GLU A 243 -4.73 -10.62 17.01
N THR A 244 -5.63 -10.58 16.02
CA THR A 244 -5.95 -9.33 15.32
C THR A 244 -7.43 -8.98 15.47
N ILE A 245 -7.71 -7.81 16.02
CA ILE A 245 -9.05 -7.24 16.10
C ILE A 245 -9.18 -6.20 15.00
N LEU A 246 -9.99 -6.51 13.98
CA LEU A 246 -10.11 -5.76 12.73
C LEU A 246 -11.59 -5.45 12.44
N ASN A 247 -11.84 -4.32 11.75
CA ASN A 247 -13.15 -4.04 11.15
C ASN A 247 -13.15 -4.29 9.63
N GLU A 248 -14.28 -4.06 8.97
CA GLU A 248 -14.50 -4.27 7.53
C GLU A 248 -13.66 -3.34 6.65
N ASN A 249 -13.11 -2.27 7.20
CA ASN A 249 -12.29 -1.31 6.47
C ASN A 249 -10.88 -1.83 6.17
N VAL A 250 -10.45 -2.93 6.80
CA VAL A 250 -9.22 -3.64 6.42
C VAL A 250 -9.52 -4.52 5.22
N GLN A 251 -9.23 -4.04 4.01
CA GLN A 251 -9.73 -4.67 2.78
C GLN A 251 -9.21 -6.07 2.49
N HIS A 252 -7.96 -6.37 2.85
CA HIS A 252 -7.38 -7.70 2.61
C HIS A 252 -7.81 -8.77 3.64
N ARG A 253 -8.53 -8.40 4.71
CA ARG A 253 -8.88 -9.33 5.81
C ARG A 253 -9.65 -10.58 5.37
N TYR A 254 -10.32 -10.53 4.25
CA TYR A 254 -11.10 -11.65 3.70
C TYR A 254 -10.37 -12.45 2.62
N GLU A 255 -9.15 -12.08 2.28
CA GLU A 255 -8.34 -12.83 1.33
C GLU A 255 -7.83 -14.13 1.98
N SER A 256 -7.84 -15.23 1.23
CA SER A 256 -7.57 -16.57 1.78
C SER A 256 -6.21 -16.71 2.46
N TRP A 257 -5.21 -15.98 1.98
CA TRP A 257 -3.87 -15.99 2.57
C TRP A 257 -3.80 -15.28 3.94
N ALA A 258 -4.79 -14.46 4.29
CA ALA A 258 -4.85 -13.74 5.57
C ALA A 258 -5.46 -14.58 6.72
N ASN A 259 -5.75 -15.85 6.49
CA ASN A 259 -6.44 -16.70 7.48
C ASN A 259 -5.53 -17.27 8.59
N SER A 260 -4.21 -17.32 8.37
CA SER A 260 -3.24 -17.80 9.37
C SER A 260 -1.89 -17.10 9.23
N ALA A 261 -1.06 -17.16 10.27
CA ALA A 261 0.30 -16.66 10.27
C ALA A 261 1.14 -17.32 9.15
N GLU A 262 1.00 -18.63 8.99
CA GLU A 262 1.74 -19.41 8.00
C GLU A 262 1.35 -19.03 6.57
N SER A 263 0.05 -19.02 6.23
CA SER A 263 -0.42 -18.64 4.91
C SER A 263 -0.08 -17.19 4.57
N CYS A 264 -0.18 -16.28 5.54
CA CYS A 264 0.25 -14.88 5.36
C CYS A 264 1.75 -14.80 5.06
N ARG A 265 2.58 -15.52 5.84
CA ARG A 265 4.04 -15.54 5.67
C ARG A 265 4.46 -16.12 4.31
N GLU A 266 3.85 -17.23 3.88
CA GLU A 266 4.09 -17.84 2.58
C GLU A 266 3.69 -16.91 1.44
N HIS A 267 2.52 -16.30 1.52
CA HIS A 267 2.03 -15.35 0.53
C HIS A 267 2.99 -14.16 0.40
N MET A 268 3.38 -13.52 1.51
CA MET A 268 4.29 -12.37 1.49
C MET A 268 5.66 -12.72 0.92
N ASN A 269 6.13 -13.95 1.08
CA ASN A 269 7.41 -14.41 0.53
C ASN A 269 7.44 -14.40 -1.01
N THR A 270 6.29 -14.51 -1.66
CA THR A 270 6.18 -14.59 -3.13
C THR A 270 5.95 -13.23 -3.80
N ARG A 271 5.47 -12.22 -3.08
CA ARG A 271 4.98 -10.97 -3.71
C ARG A 271 6.04 -10.22 -4.52
N CYS A 272 7.26 -10.18 -4.01
CA CYS A 272 8.35 -9.54 -4.74
C CYS A 272 8.68 -10.26 -6.06
N SER A 273 8.74 -11.59 -6.07
CA SER A 273 8.95 -12.36 -7.30
C SER A 273 7.75 -12.27 -8.26
N THR A 274 6.52 -12.26 -7.74
CA THR A 274 5.32 -12.04 -8.56
C THR A 274 5.38 -10.69 -9.29
N PHE A 275 5.78 -9.62 -8.61
CA PHE A 275 5.96 -8.32 -9.27
C PHE A 275 7.00 -8.39 -10.39
N TRP A 276 8.16 -8.97 -10.12
CA TRP A 276 9.28 -8.97 -11.07
C TRP A 276 9.07 -9.91 -12.25
N SER A 277 8.33 -11.01 -12.10
CA SER A 277 8.04 -11.95 -13.20
C SER A 277 7.29 -11.31 -14.37
N PHE A 278 6.56 -10.22 -14.14
CA PHE A 278 5.91 -9.47 -15.22
C PHE A 278 6.92 -8.74 -16.12
N TYR A 279 8.13 -8.47 -15.64
CA TYR A 279 9.15 -7.68 -16.36
C TYR A 279 10.31 -8.53 -16.90
N GLU A 280 10.24 -9.85 -16.75
CA GLU A 280 11.17 -10.82 -17.36
C GLU A 280 10.78 -11.12 -18.79
#